data_4a7f0b4fe4dd715ad5af7a392d43bfca
#
_entry.id   4a7f0b4fe4dd715ad5af7a392d43bfca
#
_cell.length_a   1.000
_cell.length_b   1.000
_cell.length_c   1.000
_cell.angle_alpha   90.00
_cell.angle_beta   90.00
_cell.angle_gamma   90.00
#
_symmetry.space_group_name_H-M   'P 1'
#
loop_
_entity.id
_entity.type
_entity.pdbx_description
1 polymer ?
#
loop_
_entity_poly.entity_id
_entity_poly.type
_entity_poly.pdbx_seq_one_letter_code
_entity_poly.pdbx_strand_id
1 'polypeptide(L)'
;MVLTLPRGERLRRSAEFQAVFQYGSRLERPNFITLWRRAESRRVGFAVSRQLRGAAQRNRARRRVREAYRQVRALIAADIEMVVVARASAATQPFPELVEDMRRLAESLARAPRDAEAPA
;
A
#
# COMPACT_ATOMS: atom_id res chain seq x y z
N MET A 1 -13.47 -10.56 -14.83
CA MET A 1 -12.42 -11.19 -14.00
C MET A 1 -12.57 -10.74 -12.57
N VAL A 2 -12.57 -11.65 -11.64
CA VAL A 2 -12.64 -11.29 -10.22
C VAL A 2 -11.22 -11.03 -9.73
N LEU A 3 -10.99 -9.82 -9.22
CA LEU A 3 -9.72 -9.45 -8.63
C LEU A 3 -9.75 -9.84 -7.17
N THR A 4 -8.82 -10.68 -6.77
CA THR A 4 -8.73 -11.13 -5.39
C THR A 4 -7.39 -10.71 -4.80
N LEU A 5 -7.36 -10.58 -3.49
CA LEU A 5 -6.11 -10.37 -2.76
C LEU A 5 -5.78 -11.69 -2.08
N PRO A 6 -4.82 -12.45 -2.63
CA PRO A 6 -4.48 -13.76 -2.06
C PRO A 6 -4.09 -13.63 -0.59
N ARG A 7 -4.48 -14.62 0.17
CA ARG A 7 -4.28 -14.62 1.60
C ARG A 7 -2.81 -14.53 1.99
N GLY A 8 -1.95 -15.20 1.25
CA GLY A 8 -0.51 -15.19 1.51
C GLY A 8 0.16 -13.86 1.20
N GLU A 9 -0.51 -12.95 0.47
CA GLU A 9 0.03 -11.63 0.18
C GLU A 9 -0.29 -10.60 1.26
N ARG A 10 -1.07 -10.94 2.27
CA ARG A 10 -1.42 -9.99 3.32
C ARG A 10 -0.37 -9.99 4.42
N LEU A 11 0.05 -8.80 4.79
CA LEU A 11 0.83 -8.62 6.01
C LEU A 11 -0.14 -8.60 7.17
N ARG A 12 0.04 -9.48 8.13
CA ARG A 12 -0.91 -9.65 9.23
C ARG A 12 -0.32 -9.42 10.60
N ARG A 13 0.95 -9.76 10.77
CA ARG A 13 1.58 -9.70 12.07
C ARG A 13 2.20 -8.34 12.31
N SER A 14 2.14 -7.89 13.55
CA SER A 14 2.75 -6.63 13.93
C SER A 14 4.23 -6.58 13.57
N ALA A 15 4.94 -7.69 13.72
CA ALA A 15 6.36 -7.75 13.39
C ALA A 15 6.61 -7.49 11.91
N GLU A 16 5.71 -7.99 11.03
CA GLU A 16 5.82 -7.77 9.59
C GLU A 16 5.64 -6.30 9.24
N PHE A 17 4.63 -5.66 9.83
CA PHE A 17 4.42 -4.23 9.66
C PHE A 17 5.61 -3.43 10.18
N GLN A 18 6.10 -3.79 11.36
CA GLN A 18 7.22 -3.11 11.98
C GLN A 18 8.47 -3.16 11.11
N ALA A 19 8.74 -4.31 10.50
CA ALA A 19 9.91 -4.46 9.65
C ALA A 19 9.85 -3.53 8.45
N VAL A 20 8.69 -3.42 7.81
CA VAL A 20 8.53 -2.50 6.68
C VAL A 20 8.62 -1.05 7.13
N PHE A 21 8.01 -0.71 8.27
CA PHE A 21 8.10 0.64 8.81
C PHE A 21 9.54 1.04 9.15
N GLN A 22 10.30 0.11 9.70
CA GLN A 22 11.65 0.39 10.16
C GLN A 22 12.67 0.43 9.03
N TYR A 23 12.51 -0.45 8.03
CA TYR A 23 13.52 -0.64 6.99
C TYR A 23 13.05 -0.26 5.59
N GLY A 24 11.80 0.14 5.44
CA GLY A 24 11.24 0.45 4.14
C GLY A 24 11.57 1.84 3.64
N SER A 25 11.60 1.98 2.33
CA SER A 25 11.65 3.26 1.66
C SER A 25 10.25 3.85 1.61
N ARG A 26 10.16 5.18 1.47
CA ARG A 26 8.88 5.90 1.52
C ARG A 26 8.53 6.49 0.17
N LEU A 27 7.29 6.27 -0.25
CA LEU A 27 6.70 6.91 -1.44
C LEU A 27 5.40 7.59 -1.02
N GLU A 28 5.27 8.87 -1.32
CA GLU A 28 4.07 9.63 -0.98
C GLU A 28 3.18 9.84 -2.20
N ARG A 29 1.89 9.66 -1.99
CA ARG A 29 0.86 9.96 -2.97
C ARG A 29 -0.18 10.86 -2.31
N PRO A 30 -1.02 11.55 -3.08
CA PRO A 30 -2.03 12.43 -2.51
C PRO A 30 -2.95 11.75 -1.49
N ASN A 31 -3.34 10.50 -1.74
CA ASN A 31 -4.32 9.82 -0.91
C ASN A 31 -3.74 8.77 0.03
N PHE A 32 -2.44 8.48 -0.07
CA PHE A 32 -1.81 7.52 0.83
C PHE A 32 -0.29 7.68 0.80
N ILE A 33 0.34 7.08 1.81
CA ILE A 33 1.80 6.99 1.89
C ILE A 33 2.12 5.50 1.85
N THR A 34 3.15 5.12 1.10
CA THR A 34 3.58 3.73 1.03
C THR A 34 4.99 3.59 1.59
N LEU A 35 5.16 2.63 2.47
CA LEU A 35 6.46 2.18 2.94
C LEU A 35 6.71 0.82 2.31
N TRP A 36 7.85 0.64 1.67
CA TRP A 36 8.09 -0.58 0.89
C TRP A 36 9.55 -0.99 0.91
N ARG A 37 9.77 -2.27 0.64
CA ARG A 37 11.13 -2.81 0.52
C ARG A 37 11.10 -4.00 -0.44
N ARG A 38 12.27 -4.37 -0.96
CA ARG A 38 12.38 -5.60 -1.75
C ARG A 38 12.25 -6.80 -0.84
N ALA A 39 11.65 -7.86 -1.35
CA ALA A 39 11.39 -9.08 -0.60
C ALA A 39 11.30 -10.25 -1.57
N GLU A 40 11.18 -11.46 -1.04
CA GLU A 40 11.10 -12.65 -1.88
C GLU A 40 9.76 -12.78 -2.59
N SER A 41 8.70 -12.26 -1.99
CA SER A 41 7.38 -12.34 -2.57
C SER A 41 6.61 -11.06 -2.28
N ARG A 42 5.58 -10.83 -3.09
CA ARG A 42 4.72 -9.66 -2.92
C ARG A 42 3.85 -9.83 -1.69
N ARG A 43 3.92 -8.85 -0.79
CA ARG A 43 3.06 -8.81 0.39
C ARG A 43 2.65 -7.38 0.65
N VAL A 44 1.43 -7.18 1.10
CA VAL A 44 0.90 -5.85 1.32
C VAL A 44 0.07 -5.80 2.59
N GLY A 45 0.22 -4.71 3.34
CA GLY A 45 -0.59 -4.39 4.49
C GLY A 45 -1.23 -3.04 4.30
N PHE A 46 -2.35 -2.82 4.96
CA PHE A 46 -3.09 -1.57 4.88
C PHE A 46 -3.29 -1.00 6.27
N ALA A 47 -2.93 0.26 6.41
CA ALA A 47 -3.06 0.99 7.66
C ALA A 47 -3.74 2.33 7.38
N VAL A 48 -4.02 3.08 8.43
CA VAL A 48 -4.69 4.37 8.31
C VAL A 48 -3.94 5.40 9.14
N SER A 49 -3.78 6.60 8.59
CA SER A 49 -3.14 7.71 9.28
C SER A 49 -3.83 7.97 10.63
N ARG A 50 -3.03 8.30 11.63
CA ARG A 50 -3.54 8.65 12.96
C ARG A 50 -4.37 9.93 12.94
N GLN A 51 -4.20 10.76 11.91
CA GLN A 51 -4.98 11.99 11.77
C GLN A 51 -6.44 11.73 11.46
N LEU A 52 -6.75 10.56 10.88
CA LEU A 52 -8.12 10.20 10.56
C LEU A 52 -8.78 9.57 11.78
N ARG A 53 -9.77 10.26 12.31
CA ARG A 53 -10.45 9.84 13.52
C ARG A 53 -11.78 9.17 13.23
N GLY A 54 -12.24 8.33 14.17
CA GLY A 54 -13.50 7.64 14.04
C GLY A 54 -13.36 6.30 13.33
N ALA A 55 -13.92 5.26 13.96
CA ALA A 55 -13.79 3.90 13.45
C ALA A 55 -14.38 3.73 12.06
N ALA A 56 -15.54 4.35 11.81
CA ALA A 56 -16.22 4.23 10.52
C ALA A 56 -15.37 4.83 9.40
N GLN A 57 -14.81 6.02 9.63
CA GLN A 57 -13.99 6.69 8.63
C GLN A 57 -12.69 5.96 8.39
N ARG A 58 -12.07 5.44 9.45
CA ARG A 58 -10.84 4.66 9.33
C ARG A 58 -11.08 3.39 8.52
N ASN A 59 -12.16 2.69 8.80
CA ASN A 59 -12.51 1.48 8.06
C ASN A 59 -12.81 1.79 6.60
N ARG A 60 -13.52 2.89 6.34
CA ARG A 60 -13.83 3.32 4.97
C ARG A 60 -12.56 3.62 4.18
N ALA A 61 -11.65 4.41 4.74
CA ALA A 61 -10.40 4.76 4.06
C ALA A 61 -9.59 3.51 3.76
N ARG A 62 -9.44 2.62 4.72
CA ARG A 62 -8.66 1.39 4.55
C ARG A 62 -9.26 0.50 3.47
N ARG A 63 -10.58 0.30 3.50
CA ARG A 63 -11.25 -0.54 2.50
C ARG A 63 -11.12 0.05 1.10
N ARG A 64 -11.27 1.36 0.96
CA ARG A 64 -11.19 2.00 -0.35
C ARG A 64 -9.79 1.90 -0.94
N VAL A 65 -8.75 2.12 -0.12
CA VAL A 65 -7.37 1.97 -0.58
C VAL A 65 -7.09 0.51 -0.94
N ARG A 66 -7.57 -0.43 -0.14
CA ARG A 66 -7.41 -1.85 -0.44
C ARG A 66 -8.06 -2.24 -1.76
N GLU A 67 -9.28 -1.73 -2.02
CA GLU A 67 -9.96 -1.98 -3.29
C GLU A 67 -9.22 -1.37 -4.48
N ALA A 68 -8.67 -0.17 -4.30
CA ALA A 68 -7.86 0.45 -5.34
C ALA A 68 -6.62 -0.40 -5.65
N TYR A 69 -5.98 -0.94 -4.60
CA TYR A 69 -4.84 -1.85 -4.78
C TYR A 69 -5.24 -3.08 -5.58
N ARG A 70 -6.38 -3.68 -5.25
CA ARG A 70 -6.84 -4.87 -5.98
C ARG A 70 -7.01 -4.61 -7.47
N GLN A 71 -7.45 -3.42 -7.84
CA GLN A 71 -7.63 -3.04 -9.24
C GLN A 71 -6.30 -3.00 -10.01
N VAL A 72 -5.20 -2.68 -9.36
CA VAL A 72 -3.91 -2.52 -10.02
C VAL A 72 -2.88 -3.55 -9.57
N ARG A 73 -3.29 -4.52 -8.78
CA ARG A 73 -2.38 -5.50 -8.16
C ARG A 73 -1.40 -6.12 -9.15
N ALA A 74 -1.88 -6.45 -10.34
CA ALA A 74 -1.04 -7.12 -11.35
C ALA A 74 0.12 -6.23 -11.84
N LEU A 75 0.02 -4.92 -11.64
CA LEU A 75 1.07 -3.98 -12.04
C LEU A 75 2.14 -3.81 -10.97
N ILE A 76 1.89 -4.28 -9.75
CA ILE A 76 2.85 -4.18 -8.66
C ILE A 76 3.90 -5.28 -8.82
N ALA A 77 5.16 -4.91 -8.69
CA ALA A 77 6.26 -5.88 -8.80
C ALA A 77 6.09 -7.02 -7.79
N ALA A 78 6.44 -8.23 -8.22
CA ALA A 78 6.22 -9.43 -7.42
C ALA A 78 7.18 -9.58 -6.23
N ASP A 79 8.24 -8.78 -6.21
CA ASP A 79 9.28 -8.86 -5.19
C ASP A 79 9.26 -7.67 -4.24
N ILE A 80 8.05 -7.20 -3.91
CA ILE A 80 7.88 -6.02 -3.03
C ILE A 80 6.97 -6.36 -1.86
N GLU A 81 7.42 -5.96 -0.69
CA GLU A 81 6.64 -5.96 0.54
C GLU A 81 6.35 -4.51 0.88
N MET A 82 5.09 -4.16 1.14
CA MET A 82 4.74 -2.77 1.42
C MET A 82 3.58 -2.63 2.38
N VAL A 83 3.54 -1.47 3.04
CA VAL A 83 2.39 -1.05 3.84
C VAL A 83 1.87 0.25 3.24
N VAL A 84 0.59 0.25 2.88
CA VAL A 84 -0.08 1.43 2.34
C VAL A 84 -0.86 2.08 3.47
N VAL A 85 -0.48 3.31 3.82
CA VAL A 85 -1.11 4.05 4.91
C VAL A 85 -2.08 5.06 4.31
N ALA A 86 -3.38 4.81 4.46
CA ALA A 86 -4.41 5.69 3.91
C ALA A 86 -4.39 7.03 4.62
N ARG A 87 -4.45 8.11 3.85
CA ARG A 87 -4.65 9.46 4.38
C ARG A 87 -6.14 9.75 4.52
N ALA A 88 -6.48 10.83 5.22
CA ALA A 88 -7.88 11.21 5.41
C ALA A 88 -8.63 11.36 4.07
N SER A 89 -7.97 11.89 3.06
CA SER A 89 -8.58 12.09 1.73
C SER A 89 -9.03 10.77 1.09
N ALA A 90 -8.43 9.65 1.46
CA ALA A 90 -8.83 8.36 0.92
C ALA A 90 -10.27 7.98 1.29
N ALA A 91 -10.82 8.59 2.34
CA ALA A 91 -12.20 8.33 2.76
C ALA A 91 -13.22 9.07 1.90
N THR A 92 -12.81 10.14 1.24
CA THR A 92 -13.76 11.06 0.58
C THR A 92 -13.52 11.31 -0.90
N GLN A 93 -12.30 11.15 -1.39
CA GLN A 93 -12.01 11.39 -2.80
C GLN A 93 -12.71 10.38 -3.69
N PRO A 94 -13.06 10.74 -4.93
CA PRO A 94 -13.67 9.79 -5.86
C PRO A 94 -12.82 8.54 -6.02
N PHE A 95 -13.46 7.39 -6.06
CA PHE A 95 -12.74 6.12 -6.14
C PHE A 95 -11.80 6.04 -7.34
N PRO A 96 -12.19 6.48 -8.55
CA PRO A 96 -11.27 6.45 -9.69
C PRO A 96 -9.95 7.19 -9.44
N GLU A 97 -9.98 8.23 -8.62
CA GLU A 97 -8.74 8.93 -8.26
C GLU A 97 -7.84 8.08 -7.38
N LEU A 98 -8.43 7.26 -6.50
CA LEU A 98 -7.65 6.34 -5.68
C LEU A 98 -7.01 5.27 -6.57
N VAL A 99 -7.73 4.77 -7.57
CA VAL A 99 -7.20 3.78 -8.50
C VAL A 99 -6.05 4.38 -9.30
N GLU A 100 -6.21 5.60 -9.80
CA GLU A 100 -5.15 6.26 -10.55
C GLU A 100 -3.92 6.51 -9.68
N ASP A 101 -4.14 6.91 -8.44
CA ASP A 101 -3.06 7.11 -7.48
C ASP A 101 -2.29 5.82 -7.25
N MET A 102 -3.02 4.71 -7.13
CA MET A 102 -2.40 3.40 -6.94
C MET A 102 -1.63 2.96 -8.19
N ARG A 103 -2.15 3.27 -9.38
CA ARG A 103 -1.45 2.97 -10.63
C ARG A 103 -0.13 3.72 -10.70
N ARG A 104 -0.12 4.99 -10.31
CA ARG A 104 1.11 5.78 -10.29
C ARG A 104 2.11 5.25 -9.29
N LEU A 105 1.63 4.75 -8.17
CA LEU A 105 2.50 4.06 -7.21
C LEU A 105 3.15 2.85 -7.87
N ALA A 106 2.35 2.04 -8.56
CA ALA A 106 2.86 0.84 -9.24
C ALA A 106 3.94 1.21 -10.26
N GLU A 107 3.73 2.29 -11.02
CA GLU A 107 4.71 2.77 -11.98
C GLU A 107 6.00 3.21 -11.30
N SER A 108 5.89 3.92 -10.19
CA SER A 108 7.06 4.36 -9.43
C SER A 108 7.85 3.18 -8.90
N LEU A 109 7.16 2.17 -8.38
CA LEU A 109 7.83 0.96 -7.89
C LEU A 109 8.53 0.21 -9.02
N ALA A 110 7.91 0.17 -10.20
CA ALA A 110 8.50 -0.51 -11.35
C ALA A 110 9.78 0.17 -11.83
N ARG A 111 9.87 1.49 -11.65
CA ARG A 111 11.06 2.25 -12.03
C ARG A 111 12.13 2.32 -10.94
N ALA A 112 11.82 1.87 -9.74
CA ALA A 112 12.77 1.93 -8.64
C ALA A 112 13.95 0.97 -8.91
N PRO A 113 15.19 1.40 -8.63
CA PRO A 113 16.34 0.52 -8.81
C PRO A 113 16.21 -0.75 -7.95
N ARG A 114 16.74 -1.86 -8.48
CA ARG A 114 16.71 -3.13 -7.76
C ARG A 114 17.44 -3.08 -6.43
N ASP A 115 18.43 -2.21 -6.33
CA ASP A 115 19.20 -2.05 -5.11
C ASP A 115 18.66 -0.93 -4.21
N ALA A 116 17.46 -0.39 -4.52
CA ALA A 116 16.83 0.63 -3.70
C ALA A 116 16.15 0.01 -2.48
N GLU A 117 16.90 -0.76 -1.73
CA GLU A 117 16.42 -1.36 -0.50
C GLU A 117 16.79 -0.46 0.68
N ALA A 118 15.99 -0.55 1.73
CA ALA A 118 16.32 0.14 2.94
C ALA A 118 17.65 -0.40 3.49
N PRO A 119 18.49 0.46 4.04
CA PRO A 119 19.70 0.00 4.70
C PRO A 119 19.35 -1.00 5.81
N ALA A 120 20.12 -2.03 5.88
CA ALA A 120 19.96 -3.00 6.93
C ALA A 120 20.27 -2.41 8.30
#